data_759fe8ce723fcae1b4b43e47b55195a1
#
_entry.id   759fe8ce723fcae1b4b43e47b55195a1
#
_cell.length_a   1.000
_cell.length_b   1.000
_cell.length_c   1.000
_cell.angle_alpha   90.00
_cell.angle_beta   90.00
_cell.angle_gamma   90.00
#
_symmetry.space_group_name_H-M   'P 1'
#
loop_
_entity.id
_entity.type
_entity.pdbx_description
1 polymer ?
#
loop_
_entity_poly.entity_id
_entity_poly.type
_entity_poly.pdbx_seq_one_letter_code
_entity_poly.pdbx_strand_id
1 'polypeptide(L)'
;MSKKIRFTETVLRDGQQSLIATRMPTSDMLPIIKTMDEAGFHALEMWGGATFDSCVRYLNEDPWERLRQIRKEVKNTKLQMLLRGQNLLGYRHYADDVVRAFVEKSVENGIDIIRIFDALNDVRNLQTAIQTTKEAGGHCQAAISYTTSEIHTIDYFVKLAKELSQTGADSICIKDMAGVLTPQTGFELVSKMKDAIDLPLEVHTHATSGISEMTYLKVAEAGADIIDTAISSFAGGTSQPATESVAIALEDLGFETGLNMEKVTEIADYFNPIRDRFRSEGILNPKVKDTEPKTLIYQVPGGMLSNLLSQLTEQGLQDKYEEVLAEVPKVRA
;
A
#
# COMPACT_ATOMS: atom_id res chain seq x y z
N MET A 1 7.51 2.54 29.26
CA MET A 1 8.00 3.11 28.00
C MET A 1 6.79 3.33 27.12
N SER A 2 6.66 4.50 26.48
CA SER A 2 5.59 4.74 25.52
C SER A 2 5.74 3.77 24.36
N LYS A 3 4.63 3.25 23.85
CA LYS A 3 4.61 2.39 22.66
C LYS A 3 4.74 3.29 21.43
N LYS A 4 5.67 2.97 20.52
CA LYS A 4 5.86 3.72 19.29
C LYS A 4 5.20 3.00 18.13
N ILE A 5 4.54 3.76 17.25
CA ILE A 5 4.01 3.29 15.98
C ILE A 5 4.40 4.29 14.89
N ARG A 6 4.87 3.81 13.74
CA ARG A 6 5.29 4.64 12.61
C ARG A 6 4.28 4.55 11.49
N PHE A 7 4.26 5.56 10.63
CA PHE A 7 3.31 5.68 9.54
C PHE A 7 4.02 5.72 8.20
N THR A 8 3.58 4.88 7.26
CA THR A 8 3.90 5.01 5.85
C THR A 8 2.75 5.71 5.15
N GLU A 9 3.02 6.86 4.52
CA GLU A 9 2.02 7.62 3.76
C GLU A 9 1.94 7.10 2.32
N THR A 10 0.72 6.79 1.86
CA THR A 10 0.49 6.13 0.58
C THR A 10 -0.16 7.00 -0.49
N VAL A 11 -0.51 8.26 -0.19
CA VAL A 11 -1.24 9.15 -1.12
C VAL A 11 -0.55 9.29 -2.48
N LEU A 12 0.77 9.22 -2.52
CA LEU A 12 1.55 9.36 -3.76
C LEU A 12 1.52 8.12 -4.65
N ARG A 13 1.09 6.97 -4.13
CA ARG A 13 0.98 5.71 -4.87
C ARG A 13 -0.34 4.99 -4.62
N ASP A 14 -0.46 4.15 -3.55
CA ASP A 14 -1.60 3.25 -3.36
C ASP A 14 -2.90 4.00 -3.04
N GLY A 15 -2.82 5.05 -2.22
CA GLY A 15 -3.97 5.87 -1.87
C GLY A 15 -4.66 6.43 -3.12
N GLN A 16 -3.93 7.14 -3.97
CA GLN A 16 -4.50 7.68 -5.21
C GLN A 16 -4.73 6.62 -6.28
N GLN A 17 -3.92 5.55 -6.34
CA GLN A 17 -4.17 4.44 -7.25
C GLN A 17 -5.53 3.82 -6.99
N SER A 18 -5.89 3.62 -5.75
CA SER A 18 -7.13 2.98 -5.33
C SER A 18 -8.38 3.82 -5.58
N LEU A 19 -8.24 5.14 -5.72
CA LEU A 19 -9.36 6.08 -5.91
C LEU A 19 -9.46 6.62 -7.33
N ILE A 20 -8.33 6.90 -8.00
CA ILE A 20 -8.26 7.57 -9.29
C ILE A 20 -7.39 6.79 -10.30
N ALA A 21 -7.20 5.49 -10.10
CA ALA A 21 -6.47 4.59 -11.00
C ALA A 21 -5.10 5.15 -11.42
N THR A 22 -4.35 5.72 -10.47
CA THR A 22 -2.98 6.27 -10.67
C THR A 22 -2.94 7.47 -11.65
N ARG A 23 -3.98 8.30 -11.68
CA ARG A 23 -4.08 9.44 -12.61
C ARG A 23 -3.51 10.75 -12.06
N MET A 24 -2.90 10.78 -10.87
CA MET A 24 -2.27 11.98 -10.33
C MET A 24 -0.95 12.29 -11.06
N PRO A 25 -0.82 13.44 -11.73
CA PRO A 25 0.43 13.82 -12.39
C PRO A 25 1.50 14.26 -11.37
N THR A 26 2.76 14.19 -11.77
CA THR A 26 3.90 14.61 -10.94
C THR A 26 3.81 16.07 -10.51
N SER A 27 3.25 16.94 -11.35
CA SER A 27 3.04 18.36 -11.05
C SER A 27 2.11 18.62 -9.85
N ASP A 28 1.18 17.70 -9.57
CA ASP A 28 0.31 17.78 -8.39
C ASP A 28 0.98 17.28 -7.11
N MET A 29 2.05 16.51 -7.23
CA MET A 29 2.77 15.96 -6.09
C MET A 29 3.89 16.89 -5.61
N LEU A 30 4.68 17.43 -6.53
CA LEU A 30 5.92 18.15 -6.20
C LEU A 30 5.75 19.33 -5.24
N PRO A 31 4.71 20.18 -5.34
CA PRO A 31 4.61 21.36 -4.47
C PRO A 31 4.51 21.06 -2.98
N ILE A 32 4.00 19.88 -2.59
CA ILE A 32 3.79 19.49 -1.19
C ILE A 32 4.86 18.55 -0.65
N ILE A 33 5.73 18.01 -1.50
CA ILE A 33 6.70 16.98 -1.13
C ILE A 33 7.59 17.40 0.03
N LYS A 34 8.02 18.65 0.09
CA LYS A 34 8.87 19.16 1.18
C LYS A 34 8.13 19.11 2.52
N THR A 35 6.86 19.52 2.57
CA THR A 35 6.02 19.41 3.77
C THR A 35 5.86 17.94 4.19
N MET A 36 5.68 17.02 3.22
CA MET A 36 5.59 15.59 3.49
C MET A 36 6.90 15.03 4.06
N ASP A 37 8.06 15.46 3.57
CA ASP A 37 9.39 15.09 4.08
C ASP A 37 9.63 15.52 5.53
N GLU A 38 8.97 16.60 5.97
CA GLU A 38 9.08 17.18 7.30
C GLU A 38 7.97 16.76 8.26
N ALA A 39 6.98 15.99 7.78
CA ALA A 39 5.80 15.60 8.57
C ALA A 39 6.05 14.45 9.57
N GLY A 40 7.20 13.77 9.50
CA GLY A 40 7.57 12.71 10.43
C GLY A 40 7.16 11.30 9.98
N PHE A 41 6.79 11.11 8.74
CA PHE A 41 6.50 9.79 8.18
C PHE A 41 7.73 8.87 8.20
N HIS A 42 7.49 7.57 8.39
CA HIS A 42 8.50 6.53 8.25
C HIS A 42 8.96 6.41 6.79
N ALA A 43 8.00 6.39 5.88
CA ALA A 43 8.22 6.32 4.46
C ALA A 43 7.10 7.02 3.68
N LEU A 44 7.41 7.44 2.45
CA LEU A 44 6.44 7.85 1.44
C LEU A 44 6.40 6.75 0.38
N GLU A 45 5.29 6.03 0.29
CA GLU A 45 5.10 5.08 -0.80
C GLU A 45 4.67 5.85 -2.05
N MET A 46 5.59 6.00 -3.01
CA MET A 46 5.41 6.92 -4.12
C MET A 46 5.55 6.31 -5.51
N TRP A 47 6.01 5.06 -5.59
CA TRP A 47 6.33 4.43 -6.86
C TRP A 47 5.97 2.94 -6.89
N GLY A 48 5.91 2.36 -8.10
CA GLY A 48 5.59 0.96 -8.30
C GLY A 48 5.15 0.69 -9.73
N GLY A 49 4.77 -0.56 -10.03
CA GLY A 49 4.42 -0.99 -11.37
C GLY A 49 3.26 -0.22 -12.00
N ALA A 50 2.18 -0.01 -11.26
CA ALA A 50 1.03 0.74 -11.75
C ALA A 50 1.36 2.23 -11.98
N THR A 51 2.23 2.82 -11.14
CA THR A 51 2.71 4.19 -11.33
C THR A 51 3.53 4.30 -12.61
N PHE A 52 4.47 3.36 -12.83
CA PHE A 52 5.29 3.30 -14.03
C PHE A 52 4.42 3.22 -15.29
N ASP A 53 3.49 2.27 -15.31
CA ASP A 53 2.58 2.06 -16.44
C ASP A 53 1.68 3.28 -16.70
N SER A 54 1.13 3.89 -15.64
CA SER A 54 0.27 5.07 -15.75
C SER A 54 1.01 6.31 -16.24
N CYS A 55 2.25 6.54 -15.81
CA CYS A 55 3.08 7.62 -16.32
C CYS A 55 3.22 7.54 -17.85
N VAL A 56 3.51 6.35 -18.37
CA VAL A 56 3.71 6.13 -19.82
C VAL A 56 2.40 6.19 -20.59
N ARG A 57 1.35 5.49 -20.10
CA ARG A 57 0.11 5.30 -20.89
C ARG A 57 -0.85 6.47 -20.82
N TYR A 58 -0.92 7.17 -19.70
CA TYR A 58 -2.00 8.12 -19.42
C TYR A 58 -1.53 9.54 -19.12
N LEU A 59 -0.34 9.67 -18.52
CA LEU A 59 0.14 10.98 -18.07
C LEU A 59 1.18 11.60 -19.00
N ASN A 60 1.69 10.83 -19.96
CA ASN A 60 2.78 11.25 -20.85
C ASN A 60 3.99 11.76 -20.07
N GLU A 61 4.35 11.05 -18.98
CA GLU A 61 5.47 11.35 -18.10
C GLU A 61 6.53 10.25 -18.15
N ASP A 62 7.79 10.61 -17.98
CA ASP A 62 8.86 9.65 -17.72
C ASP A 62 8.78 9.20 -16.23
N PRO A 63 8.49 7.90 -15.95
CA PRO A 63 8.37 7.41 -14.58
C PRO A 63 9.66 7.51 -13.79
N TRP A 64 10.83 7.40 -14.43
CA TRP A 64 12.13 7.57 -13.77
C TRP A 64 12.38 9.02 -13.40
N GLU A 65 11.96 9.97 -14.24
CA GLU A 65 12.07 11.40 -13.95
C GLU A 65 11.18 11.80 -12.77
N ARG A 66 9.95 11.24 -12.67
CA ARG A 66 9.10 11.41 -11.48
C ARG A 66 9.84 11.00 -10.21
N LEU A 67 10.47 9.81 -10.20
CA LEU A 67 11.23 9.33 -9.05
C LEU A 67 12.38 10.28 -8.69
N ARG A 68 13.17 10.69 -9.68
CA ARG A 68 14.30 11.59 -9.48
C ARG A 68 13.89 12.96 -8.94
N GLN A 69 12.80 13.53 -9.46
CA GLN A 69 12.28 14.82 -9.00
C GLN A 69 11.79 14.74 -7.55
N ILE A 70 11.06 13.71 -7.17
CA ILE A 70 10.62 13.50 -5.79
C ILE A 70 11.83 13.27 -4.89
N ARG A 71 12.78 12.42 -5.27
CA ARG A 71 14.01 12.16 -4.49
C ARG A 71 14.82 13.43 -4.25
N LYS A 72 14.85 14.33 -5.21
CA LYS A 72 15.57 15.61 -5.07
C LYS A 72 15.04 16.46 -3.91
N GLU A 73 13.74 16.45 -3.69
CA GLU A 73 13.08 17.25 -2.64
C GLU A 73 13.04 16.53 -1.28
N VAL A 74 12.99 15.18 -1.25
CA VAL A 74 12.94 14.40 -0.02
C VAL A 74 14.33 14.13 0.52
N LYS A 75 14.58 14.45 1.80
CA LYS A 75 15.88 14.32 2.47
C LYS A 75 15.85 13.50 3.75
N ASN A 76 14.74 13.54 4.47
CA ASN A 76 14.60 12.95 5.80
C ASN A 76 13.81 11.65 5.77
N THR A 77 12.80 11.57 4.90
CA THR A 77 11.87 10.45 4.81
C THR A 77 12.33 9.45 3.76
N LYS A 78 12.10 8.17 4.01
CA LYS A 78 12.40 7.11 3.04
C LYS A 78 11.41 7.11 1.90
N LEU A 79 11.89 6.84 0.68
CA LEU A 79 11.03 6.59 -0.47
C LEU A 79 10.81 5.09 -0.63
N GLN A 80 9.54 4.71 -0.69
CA GLN A 80 9.13 3.32 -0.81
C GLN A 80 8.45 3.06 -2.16
N MET A 81 8.70 1.86 -2.71
CA MET A 81 7.99 1.35 -3.88
C MET A 81 7.41 -0.03 -3.63
N LEU A 82 6.37 -0.37 -4.40
CA LEU A 82 5.81 -1.71 -4.48
C LEU A 82 6.36 -2.43 -5.72
N LEU A 83 6.84 -3.67 -5.54
CA LEU A 83 7.35 -4.53 -6.61
C LEU A 83 6.65 -5.89 -6.60
N ARG A 84 6.16 -6.32 -7.76
CA ARG A 84 5.49 -7.63 -7.93
C ARG A 84 6.50 -8.76 -8.15
N GLY A 85 7.50 -8.90 -7.27
CA GLY A 85 8.52 -9.94 -7.38
C GLY A 85 9.03 -10.13 -8.81
N GLN A 86 9.01 -11.36 -9.32
CA GLN A 86 9.47 -11.71 -10.66
C GLN A 86 8.66 -11.07 -11.80
N ASN A 87 7.44 -10.57 -11.51
CA ASN A 87 6.59 -9.91 -12.50
C ASN A 87 6.88 -8.41 -12.68
N LEU A 88 7.72 -7.81 -11.83
CA LEU A 88 8.09 -6.39 -11.87
C LEU A 88 6.87 -5.47 -12.01
N LEU A 89 6.67 -4.93 -13.20
CA LEU A 89 5.60 -4.00 -13.58
C LEU A 89 4.38 -4.71 -14.20
N GLY A 90 4.57 -5.97 -14.64
CA GLY A 90 3.62 -6.68 -15.50
C GLY A 90 2.82 -7.77 -14.80
N TYR A 91 2.27 -8.67 -15.64
CA TYR A 91 1.42 -9.79 -15.23
C TYR A 91 2.00 -11.15 -15.65
N ARG A 92 3.28 -11.18 -16.03
CA ARG A 92 4.05 -12.39 -16.37
C ARG A 92 5.47 -12.24 -15.86
N HIS A 93 6.17 -13.35 -15.68
CA HIS A 93 7.54 -13.35 -15.20
C HIS A 93 8.49 -12.71 -16.23
N TYR A 94 9.42 -11.92 -15.73
CA TYR A 94 10.58 -11.45 -16.45
C TYR A 94 11.78 -12.36 -16.13
N ALA A 95 12.80 -12.34 -16.98
CA ALA A 95 14.05 -13.03 -16.71
C ALA A 95 14.81 -12.37 -15.54
N ASP A 96 15.63 -13.15 -14.83
CA ASP A 96 16.34 -12.69 -13.63
C ASP A 96 17.23 -11.48 -13.86
N ASP A 97 17.90 -11.40 -15.03
CA ASP A 97 18.75 -10.26 -15.40
C ASP A 97 17.94 -8.96 -15.53
N VAL A 98 16.71 -9.04 -16.05
CA VAL A 98 15.79 -7.89 -16.13
C VAL A 98 15.33 -7.48 -14.74
N VAL A 99 15.01 -8.44 -13.87
CA VAL A 99 14.63 -8.16 -12.47
C VAL A 99 15.78 -7.47 -11.75
N ARG A 100 17.01 -7.98 -11.88
CA ARG A 100 18.21 -7.37 -11.29
C ARG A 100 18.42 -5.95 -11.77
N ALA A 101 18.45 -5.74 -13.08
CA ALA A 101 18.65 -4.42 -13.65
C ALA A 101 17.58 -3.40 -13.20
N PHE A 102 16.31 -3.84 -13.11
CA PHE A 102 15.22 -2.96 -12.66
C PHE A 102 15.36 -2.57 -11.18
N VAL A 103 15.67 -3.53 -10.31
CA VAL A 103 15.86 -3.29 -8.86
C VAL A 103 17.07 -2.38 -8.62
N GLU A 104 18.21 -2.68 -9.24
CA GLU A 104 19.43 -1.85 -9.15
C GLU A 104 19.15 -0.40 -9.58
N LYS A 105 18.47 -0.23 -10.72
CA LYS A 105 18.08 1.11 -11.21
C LYS A 105 17.08 1.82 -10.30
N SER A 106 16.19 1.09 -9.64
CA SER A 106 15.25 1.69 -8.68
C SER A 106 15.99 2.26 -7.47
N VAL A 107 16.92 1.50 -6.89
CA VAL A 107 17.76 1.97 -5.77
C VAL A 107 18.68 3.11 -6.21
N GLU A 108 19.36 2.97 -7.36
CA GLU A 108 20.25 4.01 -7.92
C GLU A 108 19.51 5.35 -8.13
N ASN A 109 18.25 5.32 -8.53
CA ASN A 109 17.42 6.52 -8.74
C ASN A 109 16.74 7.02 -7.46
N GLY A 110 16.95 6.38 -6.31
CA GLY A 110 16.61 6.94 -5.00
C GLY A 110 15.51 6.24 -4.23
N ILE A 111 15.10 5.02 -4.60
CA ILE A 111 14.24 4.20 -3.75
C ILE A 111 15.05 3.65 -2.56
N ASP A 112 14.53 3.87 -1.35
CA ASP A 112 15.14 3.36 -0.11
C ASP A 112 14.55 2.01 0.30
N ILE A 113 13.22 1.83 0.14
CA ILE A 113 12.50 0.61 0.55
C ILE A 113 11.83 -0.01 -0.67
N ILE A 114 12.11 -1.27 -0.93
CA ILE A 114 11.40 -2.06 -1.93
C ILE A 114 10.51 -3.07 -1.20
N ARG A 115 9.18 -2.84 -1.25
CA ARG A 115 8.17 -3.78 -0.79
C ARG A 115 7.90 -4.80 -1.89
N ILE A 116 8.32 -6.02 -1.67
CA ILE A 116 8.26 -7.10 -2.66
C ILE A 116 7.16 -8.08 -2.28
N PHE A 117 6.22 -8.33 -3.18
CA PHE A 117 5.12 -9.26 -2.96
C PHE A 117 4.89 -10.20 -4.14
N ASP A 118 4.26 -11.32 -3.86
CA ASP A 118 3.63 -12.20 -4.83
C ASP A 118 2.16 -12.40 -4.44
N ALA A 119 1.24 -12.32 -5.40
CA ALA A 119 -0.20 -12.41 -5.11
C ALA A 119 -0.63 -13.78 -4.55
N LEU A 120 0.14 -14.83 -4.84
CA LEU A 120 -0.09 -16.21 -4.38
C LEU A 120 0.84 -16.60 -3.21
N ASN A 121 1.67 -15.67 -2.72
CA ASN A 121 2.67 -15.92 -1.68
C ASN A 121 3.72 -16.98 -2.06
N ASP A 122 4.06 -17.09 -3.32
CA ASP A 122 5.13 -17.99 -3.76
C ASP A 122 6.50 -17.34 -3.54
N VAL A 123 7.20 -17.78 -2.49
CA VAL A 123 8.50 -17.23 -2.09
C VAL A 123 9.56 -17.35 -3.20
N ARG A 124 9.44 -18.33 -4.10
CA ARG A 124 10.35 -18.49 -5.25
C ARG A 124 10.31 -17.28 -6.18
N ASN A 125 9.14 -16.64 -6.33
CA ASN A 125 8.98 -15.45 -7.15
C ASN A 125 9.55 -14.17 -6.52
N LEU A 126 9.97 -14.22 -5.26
CA LEU A 126 10.53 -13.08 -4.53
C LEU A 126 12.07 -13.11 -4.48
N GLN A 127 12.69 -14.28 -4.64
CA GLN A 127 14.11 -14.50 -4.33
C GLN A 127 15.06 -13.57 -5.07
N THR A 128 14.95 -13.48 -6.41
CA THR A 128 15.81 -12.62 -7.22
C THR A 128 15.69 -11.15 -6.81
N ALA A 129 14.45 -10.67 -6.60
CA ALA A 129 14.20 -9.28 -6.19
C ALA A 129 14.73 -9.01 -4.77
N ILE A 130 14.53 -9.90 -3.81
CA ILE A 130 15.05 -9.78 -2.44
C ILE A 130 16.57 -9.70 -2.45
N GLN A 131 17.23 -10.68 -3.09
CA GLN A 131 18.67 -10.74 -3.17
C GLN A 131 19.25 -9.45 -3.81
N THR A 132 18.70 -9.05 -4.95
CA THR A 132 19.20 -7.85 -5.65
C THR A 132 18.98 -6.57 -4.86
N THR A 133 17.84 -6.44 -4.15
CA THR A 133 17.60 -5.28 -3.27
C THR A 133 18.68 -5.17 -2.21
N LYS A 134 19.05 -6.29 -1.59
CA LYS A 134 20.12 -6.33 -0.58
C LYS A 134 21.50 -6.01 -1.18
N GLU A 135 21.82 -6.59 -2.33
CA GLU A 135 23.07 -6.34 -3.04
C GLU A 135 23.22 -4.87 -3.47
N ALA A 136 22.11 -4.23 -3.87
CA ALA A 136 22.06 -2.82 -4.23
C ALA A 136 22.06 -1.86 -3.02
N GLY A 137 22.01 -2.37 -1.78
CA GLY A 137 22.00 -1.59 -0.54
C GLY A 137 20.66 -0.99 -0.17
N GLY A 138 19.55 -1.43 -0.81
CA GLY A 138 18.19 -1.05 -0.47
C GLY A 138 17.65 -1.82 0.74
N HIS A 139 16.63 -1.27 1.41
CA HIS A 139 15.87 -1.97 2.44
C HIS A 139 14.84 -2.89 1.75
N CYS A 140 14.95 -4.18 2.01
CA CYS A 140 14.03 -5.18 1.49
C CYS A 140 12.89 -5.42 2.47
N GLN A 141 11.67 -5.08 2.09
CA GLN A 141 10.46 -5.46 2.82
C GLN A 141 9.73 -6.57 2.07
N ALA A 142 9.71 -7.77 2.65
CA ALA A 142 8.95 -8.88 2.09
C ALA A 142 7.48 -8.81 2.53
N ALA A 143 6.55 -8.84 1.58
CA ALA A 143 5.13 -8.70 1.88
C ALA A 143 4.37 -10.01 1.72
N ILE A 144 3.48 -10.27 2.66
CA ILE A 144 2.54 -11.39 2.69
C ILE A 144 1.20 -10.88 2.19
N SER A 145 0.72 -11.41 1.07
CA SER A 145 -0.63 -11.14 0.56
C SER A 145 -1.64 -11.83 1.46
N TYR A 146 -2.34 -11.03 2.28
CA TYR A 146 -3.34 -11.55 3.20
C TYR A 146 -4.66 -11.83 2.48
N THR A 147 -5.24 -12.98 2.78
CA THR A 147 -6.59 -13.38 2.33
C THR A 147 -7.19 -14.36 3.34
N THR A 148 -8.46 -14.71 3.16
CA THR A 148 -9.15 -15.68 4.02
C THR A 148 -9.64 -16.87 3.21
N SER A 149 -9.38 -18.07 3.69
CA SER A 149 -9.90 -19.35 3.21
C SER A 149 -9.61 -20.44 4.24
N GLU A 150 -10.07 -21.66 4.01
CA GLU A 150 -9.76 -22.81 4.89
C GLU A 150 -8.25 -23.08 5.01
N ILE A 151 -7.45 -22.73 4.00
CA ILE A 151 -6.00 -22.93 3.99
C ILE A 151 -5.27 -21.76 4.66
N HIS A 152 -5.74 -20.54 4.47
CA HIS A 152 -5.09 -19.30 4.91
C HIS A 152 -5.37 -19.02 6.39
N THR A 153 -4.85 -19.91 7.26
CA THR A 153 -4.95 -19.80 8.71
C THR A 153 -3.88 -18.87 9.28
N ILE A 154 -4.03 -18.44 10.54
CA ILE A 154 -2.98 -17.67 11.23
C ILE A 154 -1.65 -18.43 11.23
N ASP A 155 -1.66 -19.73 11.48
CA ASP A 155 -0.45 -20.56 11.54
C ASP A 155 0.22 -20.66 10.14
N TYR A 156 -0.56 -20.68 9.05
CA TYR A 156 -0.04 -20.56 7.68
C TYR A 156 0.77 -19.27 7.50
N PHE A 157 0.20 -18.12 7.88
CA PHE A 157 0.86 -16.83 7.72
C PHE A 157 2.07 -16.67 8.63
N VAL A 158 2.03 -17.20 9.86
CA VAL A 158 3.19 -17.21 10.77
C VAL A 158 4.33 -18.06 10.21
N LYS A 159 4.02 -19.23 9.62
CA LYS A 159 5.02 -20.07 8.93
C LYS A 159 5.64 -19.32 7.74
N LEU A 160 4.82 -18.66 6.94
CA LEU A 160 5.29 -17.86 5.80
C LEU A 160 6.17 -16.68 6.25
N ALA A 161 5.80 -15.98 7.33
CA ALA A 161 6.62 -14.91 7.90
C ALA A 161 8.01 -15.43 8.35
N LYS A 162 8.08 -16.62 8.98
CA LYS A 162 9.34 -17.27 9.33
C LYS A 162 10.17 -17.61 8.10
N GLU A 163 9.56 -18.13 7.06
CA GLU A 163 10.24 -18.43 5.80
C GLU A 163 10.82 -17.16 5.17
N LEU A 164 10.00 -16.09 5.06
CA LEU A 164 10.45 -14.82 4.53
C LEU A 164 11.53 -14.15 5.37
N SER A 165 11.50 -14.27 6.70
CA SER A 165 12.55 -13.74 7.57
C SER A 165 13.92 -14.36 7.33
N GLN A 166 13.96 -15.58 6.76
CA GLN A 166 15.20 -16.30 6.43
C GLN A 166 15.74 -15.95 5.04
N THR A 167 15.01 -15.19 4.22
CA THR A 167 15.43 -14.80 2.86
C THR A 167 16.39 -13.61 2.84
N GLY A 168 16.65 -12.96 3.99
CA GLY A 168 17.44 -11.74 4.12
C GLY A 168 16.62 -10.46 4.06
N ALA A 169 15.28 -10.55 4.13
CA ALA A 169 14.41 -9.39 4.28
C ALA A 169 14.72 -8.58 5.55
N ASP A 170 14.60 -7.27 5.50
CA ASP A 170 14.83 -6.35 6.63
C ASP A 170 13.56 -6.07 7.43
N SER A 171 12.39 -6.28 6.84
CA SER A 171 11.07 -6.15 7.49
C SER A 171 10.03 -7.00 6.76
N ILE A 172 8.93 -7.30 7.45
CA ILE A 172 7.78 -8.03 6.89
C ILE A 172 6.57 -7.11 6.85
N CYS A 173 5.78 -7.19 5.77
CA CYS A 173 4.50 -6.49 5.66
C CYS A 173 3.35 -7.49 5.56
N ILE A 174 2.34 -7.36 6.40
CA ILE A 174 1.03 -8.00 6.19
C ILE A 174 0.25 -7.08 5.25
N LYS A 175 0.00 -7.55 4.03
CA LYS A 175 -0.66 -6.75 2.98
C LYS A 175 -2.09 -7.25 2.74
N ASP A 176 -3.04 -6.60 3.41
CA ASP A 176 -4.48 -6.84 3.23
C ASP A 176 -5.05 -5.91 2.16
N MET A 177 -4.90 -6.32 0.91
CA MET A 177 -5.34 -5.54 -0.26
C MET A 177 -6.86 -5.47 -0.42
N ALA A 178 -7.59 -6.36 0.23
CA ALA A 178 -9.05 -6.43 0.14
C ALA A 178 -9.77 -5.77 1.33
N GLY A 179 -9.05 -5.40 2.41
CA GLY A 179 -9.65 -4.84 3.61
C GLY A 179 -10.48 -5.87 4.40
N VAL A 180 -10.01 -7.12 4.46
CA VAL A 180 -10.72 -8.25 5.09
C VAL A 180 -10.10 -8.71 6.40
N LEU A 181 -8.98 -8.13 6.81
CA LEU A 181 -8.33 -8.42 8.09
C LEU A 181 -9.18 -7.83 9.23
N THR A 182 -9.85 -8.71 9.98
CA THR A 182 -10.69 -8.26 11.10
C THR A 182 -9.84 -7.86 12.31
N PRO A 183 -10.33 -6.98 13.22
CA PRO A 183 -9.55 -6.49 14.35
C PRO A 183 -8.99 -7.60 15.25
N GLN A 184 -9.81 -8.60 15.58
CA GLN A 184 -9.36 -9.70 16.47
C GLN A 184 -8.36 -10.62 15.75
N THR A 185 -8.60 -10.96 14.49
CA THR A 185 -7.67 -11.77 13.69
C THR A 185 -6.35 -11.02 13.48
N GLY A 186 -6.40 -9.71 13.24
CA GLY A 186 -5.22 -8.86 13.12
C GLY A 186 -4.39 -8.85 14.41
N PHE A 187 -5.04 -8.71 15.56
CA PHE A 187 -4.37 -8.79 16.86
C PHE A 187 -3.66 -10.14 17.07
N GLU A 188 -4.35 -11.24 16.85
CA GLU A 188 -3.80 -12.59 17.03
C GLU A 188 -2.65 -12.87 16.05
N LEU A 189 -2.83 -12.49 14.78
CA LEU A 189 -1.82 -12.68 13.72
C LEU A 189 -0.53 -11.92 14.04
N VAL A 190 -0.66 -10.61 14.36
CA VAL A 190 0.50 -9.76 14.69
C VAL A 190 1.18 -10.26 15.95
N SER A 191 0.43 -10.58 17.02
CA SER A 191 1.02 -11.12 18.25
C SER A 191 1.83 -12.38 17.99
N LYS A 192 1.27 -13.36 17.27
CA LYS A 192 1.98 -14.61 16.94
C LYS A 192 3.19 -14.39 16.01
N MET A 193 3.10 -13.43 15.09
CA MET A 193 4.24 -13.09 14.24
C MET A 193 5.37 -12.44 15.04
N LYS A 194 5.04 -11.51 15.96
CA LYS A 194 6.04 -10.87 16.85
C LYS A 194 6.74 -11.86 17.76
N ASP A 195 6.04 -12.93 18.18
CA ASP A 195 6.65 -14.03 18.94
C ASP A 195 7.53 -14.93 18.06
N ALA A 196 7.34 -14.91 16.75
CA ALA A 196 7.92 -15.85 15.80
C ALA A 196 9.12 -15.32 15.03
N ILE A 197 9.23 -13.99 14.86
CA ILE A 197 10.28 -13.30 14.09
C ILE A 197 10.73 -12.03 14.82
N ASP A 198 12.01 -11.68 14.70
CA ASP A 198 12.60 -10.47 15.29
C ASP A 198 12.56 -9.25 14.35
N LEU A 199 12.04 -9.41 13.14
CA LEU A 199 11.98 -8.33 12.15
C LEU A 199 10.86 -7.32 12.46
N PRO A 200 11.03 -6.04 12.09
CA PRO A 200 9.94 -5.08 12.09
C PRO A 200 8.74 -5.57 11.28
N LEU A 201 7.53 -5.36 11.81
CA LEU A 201 6.29 -5.78 11.19
C LEU A 201 5.45 -4.56 10.81
N GLU A 202 5.13 -4.45 9.53
CA GLU A 202 4.24 -3.43 8.97
C GLU A 202 2.89 -4.04 8.61
N VAL A 203 1.81 -3.28 8.84
CA VAL A 203 0.46 -3.70 8.47
C VAL A 203 -0.14 -2.70 7.49
N HIS A 204 -0.56 -3.23 6.35
CA HIS A 204 -1.26 -2.51 5.30
C HIS A 204 -2.67 -3.08 5.14
N THR A 205 -3.69 -2.25 5.21
CA THR A 205 -5.07 -2.65 4.91
C THR A 205 -5.82 -1.55 4.16
N HIS A 206 -6.78 -1.93 3.34
CA HIS A 206 -7.70 -1.01 2.68
C HIS A 206 -8.96 -0.80 3.52
N ALA A 207 -9.56 0.40 3.44
CA ALA A 207 -10.73 0.78 4.21
C ALA A 207 -12.07 0.31 3.61
N THR A 208 -12.02 -0.52 2.56
CA THR A 208 -13.17 -0.90 1.75
C THR A 208 -14.32 -1.50 2.57
N SER A 209 -14.02 -2.36 3.53
CA SER A 209 -15.03 -3.01 4.38
C SER A 209 -15.52 -2.16 5.55
N GLY A 210 -14.84 -1.05 5.86
CA GLY A 210 -15.17 -0.15 6.99
C GLY A 210 -14.69 -0.63 8.36
N ILE A 211 -13.79 -1.63 8.43
CA ILE A 211 -13.26 -2.15 9.71
C ILE A 211 -11.76 -1.87 9.91
N SER A 212 -11.11 -1.30 8.93
CA SER A 212 -9.64 -1.16 8.88
C SER A 212 -9.06 -0.26 9.96
N GLU A 213 -9.75 0.83 10.34
CA GLU A 213 -9.34 1.71 11.44
C GLU A 213 -9.31 0.94 12.77
N MET A 214 -10.36 0.15 13.03
CA MET A 214 -10.44 -0.71 14.22
C MET A 214 -9.34 -1.78 14.19
N THR A 215 -9.05 -2.32 13.00
CA THR A 215 -7.95 -3.28 12.80
C THR A 215 -6.62 -2.65 13.13
N TYR A 216 -6.35 -1.40 12.69
CA TYR A 216 -5.10 -0.70 12.99
C TYR A 216 -4.89 -0.47 14.48
N LEU A 217 -5.93 -0.11 15.23
CA LEU A 217 -5.82 0.01 16.69
C LEU A 217 -5.42 -1.32 17.32
N LYS A 218 -6.03 -2.42 16.88
CA LYS A 218 -5.77 -3.76 17.42
C LYS A 218 -4.38 -4.30 17.03
N VAL A 219 -3.92 -4.09 15.82
CA VAL A 219 -2.57 -4.53 15.42
C VAL A 219 -1.48 -3.70 16.09
N ALA A 220 -1.71 -2.40 16.35
CA ALA A 220 -0.81 -1.57 17.15
C ALA A 220 -0.71 -2.07 18.60
N GLU A 221 -1.85 -2.41 19.24
CA GLU A 221 -1.87 -3.04 20.56
C GLU A 221 -1.09 -4.36 20.60
N ALA A 222 -1.16 -5.15 19.52
CA ALA A 222 -0.45 -6.43 19.35
C ALA A 222 1.05 -6.27 19.09
N GLY A 223 1.55 -5.06 18.82
CA GLY A 223 2.96 -4.77 18.62
C GLY A 223 3.42 -4.60 17.18
N ALA A 224 2.52 -4.25 16.24
CA ALA A 224 2.92 -3.78 14.94
C ALA A 224 3.83 -2.54 15.06
N ASP A 225 4.87 -2.47 14.23
CA ASP A 225 5.86 -1.39 14.28
C ASP A 225 5.49 -0.23 13.36
N ILE A 226 4.79 -0.53 12.24
CA ILE A 226 4.48 0.43 11.19
C ILE A 226 3.08 0.11 10.64
N ILE A 227 2.34 1.14 10.22
CA ILE A 227 1.06 1.00 9.51
C ILE A 227 1.03 1.90 8.29
N ASP A 228 0.33 1.46 7.24
CA ASP A 228 0.10 2.24 6.02
C ASP A 228 -1.19 3.04 6.13
N THR A 229 -1.12 4.33 5.87
CA THR A 229 -2.29 5.22 5.84
C THR A 229 -2.27 6.11 4.61
N ALA A 230 -3.37 6.78 4.33
CA ALA A 230 -3.42 7.82 3.32
C ALA A 230 -3.97 9.11 3.93
N ILE A 231 -3.44 10.25 3.52
CA ILE A 231 -3.99 11.55 3.91
C ILE A 231 -5.50 11.61 3.62
N SER A 232 -6.30 12.20 4.50
CA SER A 232 -7.77 12.12 4.48
C SER A 232 -8.41 12.50 3.15
N SER A 233 -7.79 13.41 2.38
CA SER A 233 -8.24 13.80 1.04
C SER A 233 -8.34 12.59 0.08
N PHE A 234 -7.43 11.63 0.19
CA PHE A 234 -7.34 10.43 -0.62
C PHE A 234 -7.44 9.12 0.20
N ALA A 235 -7.99 9.18 1.40
CA ALA A 235 -8.24 8.03 2.27
C ALA A 235 -9.67 7.49 2.15
N GLY A 236 -9.91 6.32 2.76
CA GLY A 236 -11.23 5.70 2.89
C GLY A 236 -11.72 4.97 1.64
N GLY A 237 -12.81 4.23 1.77
CA GLY A 237 -13.32 3.40 0.70
C GLY A 237 -12.28 2.38 0.21
N THR A 238 -12.00 2.34 -1.09
CA THR A 238 -11.00 1.44 -1.67
C THR A 238 -9.54 1.84 -1.36
N SER A 239 -9.30 2.99 -0.73
CA SER A 239 -7.98 3.43 -0.26
C SER A 239 -7.70 2.97 1.18
N GLN A 240 -6.61 3.45 1.78
CA GLN A 240 -6.23 3.17 3.16
C GLN A 240 -7.00 4.04 4.15
N PRO A 241 -6.98 3.70 5.47
CA PRO A 241 -7.46 4.57 6.55
C PRO A 241 -6.83 5.96 6.54
N ALA A 242 -7.58 6.95 7.01
CA ALA A 242 -7.10 8.33 7.07
C ALA A 242 -5.99 8.50 8.11
N THR A 243 -4.84 9.05 7.67
CA THR A 243 -3.66 9.28 8.51
C THR A 243 -4.00 10.06 9.76
N GLU A 244 -4.70 11.17 9.61
CA GLU A 244 -5.06 12.09 10.71
C GLU A 244 -5.90 11.40 11.78
N SER A 245 -6.94 10.67 11.35
CA SER A 245 -7.88 10.01 12.27
C SER A 245 -7.20 8.88 13.04
N VAL A 246 -6.40 8.08 12.34
CA VAL A 246 -5.69 6.95 12.95
C VAL A 246 -4.60 7.45 13.90
N ALA A 247 -3.87 8.52 13.54
CA ALA A 247 -2.84 9.11 14.40
C ALA A 247 -3.44 9.61 15.71
N ILE A 248 -4.51 10.42 15.64
CA ILE A 248 -5.19 10.95 16.84
C ILE A 248 -5.70 9.81 17.73
N ALA A 249 -6.33 8.78 17.14
CA ALA A 249 -6.86 7.65 17.91
C ALA A 249 -5.75 6.84 18.60
N LEU A 250 -4.59 6.66 17.96
CA LEU A 250 -3.45 5.97 18.55
C LEU A 250 -2.76 6.81 19.65
N GLU A 251 -2.67 8.12 19.46
CA GLU A 251 -2.15 9.03 20.49
C GLU A 251 -3.03 9.06 21.74
N ASP A 252 -4.37 9.04 21.59
CA ASP A 252 -5.32 8.90 22.69
C ASP A 252 -5.14 7.57 23.46
N LEU A 253 -4.71 6.51 22.78
CA LEU A 253 -4.35 5.22 23.38
C LEU A 253 -2.92 5.20 23.95
N GLY A 254 -2.19 6.32 23.94
CA GLY A 254 -0.86 6.48 24.53
C GLY A 254 0.30 6.02 23.64
N PHE A 255 0.09 5.90 22.33
CA PHE A 255 1.17 5.66 21.39
C PHE A 255 1.87 6.96 21.01
N GLU A 256 3.18 6.89 20.73
CA GLU A 256 3.94 7.95 20.09
C GLU A 256 3.96 7.70 18.57
N THR A 257 3.32 8.57 17.80
CA THR A 257 3.25 8.47 16.33
C THR A 257 4.48 9.09 15.65
N GLY A 258 5.05 10.10 16.26
CA GLY A 258 6.15 10.89 15.70
C GLY A 258 5.72 11.84 14.58
N LEU A 259 4.42 11.94 14.29
CA LEU A 259 3.89 12.82 13.25
C LEU A 259 3.78 14.27 13.73
N ASN A 260 4.11 15.19 12.85
CA ASN A 260 3.79 16.60 13.02
C ASN A 260 2.39 16.87 12.45
N MET A 261 1.37 16.87 13.32
CA MET A 261 -0.04 16.99 12.92
C MET A 261 -0.37 18.31 12.23
N GLU A 262 0.37 19.39 12.48
CA GLU A 262 0.20 20.66 11.75
C GLU A 262 0.57 20.47 10.27
N LYS A 263 1.71 19.84 10.00
CA LYS A 263 2.13 19.50 8.62
C LYS A 263 1.22 18.47 7.96
N VAL A 264 0.76 17.47 8.71
CA VAL A 264 -0.20 16.48 8.19
C VAL A 264 -1.50 17.17 7.76
N THR A 265 -1.99 18.14 8.54
CA THR A 265 -3.16 18.97 8.16
C THR A 265 -2.88 19.81 6.91
N GLU A 266 -1.71 20.46 6.82
CA GLU A 266 -1.30 21.22 5.64
C GLU A 266 -1.30 20.35 4.37
N ILE A 267 -0.82 19.09 4.47
CA ILE A 267 -0.84 18.13 3.37
C ILE A 267 -2.28 17.80 2.96
N ALA A 268 -3.18 17.56 3.92
CA ALA A 268 -4.59 17.29 3.64
C ALA A 268 -5.27 18.48 2.93
N ASP A 269 -5.04 19.69 3.41
CA ASP A 269 -5.57 20.91 2.83
C ASP A 269 -5.05 21.14 1.41
N TYR A 270 -3.79 20.83 1.15
CA TYR A 270 -3.22 20.90 -0.20
C TYR A 270 -3.90 19.92 -1.16
N PHE A 271 -4.14 18.68 -0.75
CA PHE A 271 -4.76 17.69 -1.61
C PHE A 271 -6.28 17.80 -1.76
N ASN A 272 -6.97 18.54 -0.90
CA ASN A 272 -8.42 18.72 -0.99
C ASN A 272 -8.88 19.30 -2.35
N PRO A 273 -8.34 20.42 -2.86
CA PRO A 273 -8.74 20.95 -4.17
C PRO A 273 -8.34 20.02 -5.33
N ILE A 274 -7.26 19.27 -5.20
CA ILE A 274 -6.84 18.27 -6.21
C ILE A 274 -7.85 17.12 -6.28
N ARG A 275 -8.29 16.60 -5.13
CA ARG A 275 -9.38 15.61 -5.04
C ARG A 275 -10.66 16.13 -5.68
N ASP A 276 -11.06 17.37 -5.37
CA ASP A 276 -12.30 17.96 -5.86
C ASP A 276 -12.25 18.20 -7.37
N ARG A 277 -11.09 18.53 -7.92
CA ARG A 277 -10.85 18.55 -9.37
C ARG A 277 -11.07 17.18 -9.99
N PHE A 278 -10.44 16.11 -9.50
CA PHE A 278 -10.64 14.75 -10.01
C PHE A 278 -12.09 14.28 -9.90
N ARG A 279 -12.82 14.73 -8.85
CA ARG A 279 -14.25 14.47 -8.72
C ARG A 279 -15.06 15.20 -9.80
N SER A 280 -14.77 16.48 -10.06
CA SER A 280 -15.45 17.26 -11.10
C SER A 280 -15.17 16.78 -12.52
N GLU A 281 -13.98 16.22 -12.75
CA GLU A 281 -13.56 15.59 -14.02
C GLU A 281 -14.15 14.18 -14.21
N GLY A 282 -14.84 13.64 -13.20
CA GLY A 282 -15.42 12.29 -13.24
C GLY A 282 -14.39 11.14 -13.10
N ILE A 283 -13.12 11.46 -12.84
CA ILE A 283 -12.05 10.46 -12.64
C ILE A 283 -12.19 9.81 -11.26
N LEU A 284 -12.49 10.61 -10.22
CA LEU A 284 -12.83 10.09 -8.89
C LEU A 284 -14.33 9.77 -8.84
N ASN A 285 -14.68 8.50 -9.03
CA ASN A 285 -16.05 8.04 -8.87
C ASN A 285 -16.42 7.97 -7.39
N PRO A 286 -17.52 8.61 -6.93
CA PRO A 286 -17.95 8.55 -5.53
C PRO A 286 -18.08 7.14 -4.94
N LYS A 287 -18.48 6.14 -5.74
CA LYS A 287 -18.63 4.74 -5.31
C LYS A 287 -17.36 4.14 -4.71
N VAL A 288 -16.18 4.55 -5.15
CA VAL A 288 -14.92 4.00 -4.61
C VAL A 288 -14.59 4.56 -3.22
N LYS A 289 -15.29 5.61 -2.79
CA LYS A 289 -15.20 6.20 -1.43
C LYS A 289 -16.22 5.61 -0.45
N ASP A 290 -17.19 4.88 -0.95
CA ASP A 290 -18.23 4.27 -0.12
C ASP A 290 -17.66 3.06 0.64
N THR A 291 -18.18 2.82 1.83
CA THR A 291 -17.91 1.60 2.57
C THR A 291 -18.73 0.45 1.97
N GLU A 292 -18.06 -0.63 1.59
CA GLU A 292 -18.68 -1.81 0.99
C GLU A 292 -18.43 -3.08 1.85
N PRO A 293 -19.26 -3.35 2.88
CA PRO A 293 -19.05 -4.50 3.76
C PRO A 293 -19.12 -5.86 3.05
N LYS A 294 -19.75 -5.93 1.87
CA LYS A 294 -19.77 -7.15 1.07
C LYS A 294 -18.39 -7.57 0.58
N THR A 295 -17.39 -6.66 0.64
CA THR A 295 -15.98 -7.00 0.38
C THR A 295 -15.48 -8.12 1.28
N LEU A 296 -16.01 -8.24 2.50
CA LEU A 296 -15.73 -9.36 3.41
C LEU A 296 -16.16 -10.72 2.82
N ILE A 297 -17.08 -10.71 1.85
CA ILE A 297 -17.57 -11.88 1.13
C ILE A 297 -16.83 -12.05 -0.21
N TYR A 298 -16.75 -10.98 -1.01
CA TYR A 298 -16.15 -11.00 -2.36
C TYR A 298 -14.62 -11.04 -2.33
N GLN A 299 -14.02 -10.38 -1.35
CA GLN A 299 -12.55 -10.32 -1.13
C GLN A 299 -11.77 -9.85 -2.37
N VAL A 300 -12.27 -8.84 -3.07
CA VAL A 300 -11.62 -8.23 -4.22
C VAL A 300 -10.77 -7.04 -3.74
N PRO A 301 -9.48 -6.97 -4.10
CA PRO A 301 -8.62 -5.84 -3.74
C PRO A 301 -9.17 -4.49 -4.19
N GLY A 302 -9.04 -3.46 -3.33
CA GLY A 302 -9.57 -2.11 -3.58
C GLY A 302 -9.08 -1.51 -4.90
N GLY A 303 -7.80 -1.62 -5.22
CA GLY A 303 -7.24 -1.18 -6.51
C GLY A 303 -7.81 -1.95 -7.71
N MET A 304 -8.22 -3.21 -7.55
CA MET A 304 -8.91 -3.95 -8.60
C MET A 304 -10.36 -3.49 -8.76
N LEU A 305 -11.05 -3.14 -7.67
CA LEU A 305 -12.42 -2.61 -7.73
C LEU A 305 -12.48 -1.31 -8.51
N SER A 306 -11.56 -0.37 -8.26
CA SER A 306 -11.49 0.90 -8.98
C SER A 306 -11.17 0.69 -10.47
N ASN A 307 -10.23 -0.21 -10.79
CA ASN A 307 -9.89 -0.54 -12.17
C ASN A 307 -11.06 -1.24 -12.90
N LEU A 308 -11.74 -2.18 -12.24
CA LEU A 308 -12.93 -2.84 -12.79
C LEU A 308 -14.02 -1.83 -13.13
N LEU A 309 -14.32 -0.92 -12.19
CA LEU A 309 -15.32 0.12 -12.41
C LEU A 309 -14.93 1.05 -13.55
N SER A 310 -13.65 1.46 -13.64
CA SER A 310 -13.12 2.28 -14.74
C SER A 310 -13.28 1.57 -16.09
N GLN A 311 -12.86 0.32 -16.20
CA GLN A 311 -12.97 -0.47 -17.43
C GLN A 311 -14.41 -0.71 -17.85
N LEU A 312 -15.31 -1.03 -16.93
CA LEU A 312 -16.73 -1.18 -17.23
C LEU A 312 -17.35 0.14 -17.70
N THR A 313 -16.94 1.26 -17.11
CA THR A 313 -17.39 2.60 -17.51
C THR A 313 -16.93 2.94 -18.92
N GLU A 314 -15.65 2.69 -19.26
CA GLU A 314 -15.09 2.89 -20.60
C GLU A 314 -15.80 2.06 -21.69
N GLN A 315 -16.34 0.89 -21.29
CA GLN A 315 -17.09 -0.01 -22.17
C GLN A 315 -18.61 0.26 -22.19
N GLY A 316 -19.10 1.21 -21.37
CA GLY A 316 -20.53 1.48 -21.22
C GLY A 316 -21.30 0.38 -20.46
N LEU A 317 -20.62 -0.41 -19.64
CA LEU A 317 -21.14 -1.57 -18.92
C LEU A 317 -21.12 -1.36 -17.39
N GLN A 318 -21.11 -0.14 -16.89
CA GLN A 318 -21.05 0.19 -15.46
C GLN A 318 -22.21 -0.40 -14.65
N ASP A 319 -23.36 -0.64 -15.27
CA ASP A 319 -24.53 -1.31 -14.68
C ASP A 319 -24.27 -2.79 -14.36
N LYS A 320 -23.26 -3.41 -14.96
CA LYS A 320 -22.85 -4.80 -14.74
C LYS A 320 -21.90 -4.97 -13.53
N TYR A 321 -21.49 -3.90 -12.89
CA TYR A 321 -20.51 -3.95 -11.80
C TYR A 321 -20.91 -4.91 -10.67
N GLU A 322 -22.15 -4.79 -10.15
CA GLU A 322 -22.66 -5.66 -9.08
C GLU A 322 -22.82 -7.13 -9.53
N GLU A 323 -23.19 -7.35 -10.79
CA GLU A 323 -23.32 -8.69 -11.36
C GLU A 323 -21.95 -9.39 -11.43
N VAL A 324 -20.91 -8.68 -11.87
CA VAL A 324 -19.53 -9.20 -11.91
C VAL A 324 -19.03 -9.53 -10.51
N LEU A 325 -19.25 -8.64 -9.52
CA LEU A 325 -18.83 -8.89 -8.14
C LEU A 325 -19.54 -10.11 -7.53
N ALA A 326 -20.80 -10.34 -7.85
CA ALA A 326 -21.56 -11.50 -7.36
C ALA A 326 -21.06 -12.85 -7.91
N GLU A 327 -20.34 -12.85 -9.03
CA GLU A 327 -19.73 -14.07 -9.59
C GLU A 327 -18.41 -14.46 -8.87
N VAL A 328 -17.70 -13.50 -8.26
CA VAL A 328 -16.40 -13.75 -7.63
C VAL A 328 -16.42 -14.87 -6.59
N PRO A 329 -17.38 -14.93 -5.64
CA PRO A 329 -17.42 -16.04 -4.67
C PRO A 329 -17.64 -17.41 -5.34
N LYS A 330 -18.42 -17.48 -6.42
CA LYS A 330 -18.69 -18.72 -7.15
C LYS A 330 -17.42 -19.22 -7.88
N VAL A 331 -16.61 -18.31 -8.41
CA VAL A 331 -15.35 -18.67 -9.09
C VAL A 331 -14.28 -19.09 -8.08
N ARG A 332 -14.33 -18.56 -6.84
CA ARG A 332 -13.38 -18.90 -5.78
C ARG A 332 -13.68 -20.24 -5.10
N ALA A 333 -14.94 -20.68 -5.06
CA ALA A 333 -15.35 -21.96 -4.50
C ALA A 333 -14.90 -23.13 -5.39
#